data_97011c8856749a4a72992f14da2500c8
#
_entry.id   97011c8856749a4a72992f14da2500c8
#
_cell.length_a   1.000
_cell.length_b   1.000
_cell.length_c   1.000
_cell.angle_alpha   90.00
_cell.angle_beta   90.00
_cell.angle_gamma   90.00
#
_symmetry.space_group_name_H-M   'P 1'
#
loop_
_entity.id
_entity.type
_entity.pdbx_description
1 polymer ?
#
loop_
_entity_poly.entity_id
_entity_poly.type
_entity_poly.pdbx_seq_one_letter_code
_entity_poly.pdbx_strand_id
1 'polypeptide(L)'
;MNARADAFTIGPAAFRNRVFLASGPAGYGTEYAGLINLERLGGVVTKTITFRPRAGNPGRRLWETEAGLLNSIGLENVGAARFFAEKLPRLVESGARAVVSLGAEDWDDYRSLLDAAARSPDVDAVELNLSCPNVDRGGMSIGSDPSLVERYVRSAREALPRSAIIAKLTPNVADITVLARAAADGGAHAATAINTLVGMDLAGDGAEPVFRRVRAGLSGPAIFPVALDAVWRIAKSGTLPVVASGGIASVRDARKFLAAGAVAVEIGTAIFRDPGLPERIVDAL
;
A
#
# COMPACT_ATOMS: atom_id res chain seq x y z
N MET A 1 3.61 -11.23 28.91
CA MET A 1 3.60 -11.95 27.62
C MET A 1 4.72 -11.37 26.77
N ASN A 2 5.65 -12.20 26.27
CA ASN A 2 6.89 -11.77 25.62
C ASN A 2 6.63 -11.11 24.27
N ALA A 3 6.72 -9.79 24.19
CA ALA A 3 6.58 -8.98 22.95
C ALA A 3 7.75 -9.13 21.96
N ARG A 4 8.60 -10.15 22.11
CA ARG A 4 9.79 -10.38 21.25
C ARG A 4 9.67 -11.55 20.28
N ALA A 5 8.59 -12.36 20.33
CA ALA A 5 8.48 -13.60 19.53
C ALA A 5 8.04 -13.35 18.06
N ASP A 6 7.47 -12.20 17.73
CA ASP A 6 6.89 -11.91 16.40
C ASP A 6 7.65 -10.86 15.58
N ALA A 7 8.76 -10.34 16.10
CA ALA A 7 9.59 -9.39 15.37
C ALA A 7 10.18 -10.05 14.11
N PHE A 8 10.08 -9.36 12.96
CA PHE A 8 10.60 -9.82 11.69
C PHE A 8 11.24 -8.68 10.90
N THR A 9 11.93 -9.00 9.83
CA THR A 9 12.58 -8.00 8.97
C THR A 9 12.09 -8.10 7.53
N ILE A 10 12.02 -6.94 6.87
CA ILE A 10 11.94 -6.81 5.41
C ILE A 10 13.18 -6.04 4.99
N GLY A 11 14.11 -6.71 4.29
CA GLY A 11 15.41 -6.11 4.00
C GLY A 11 16.09 -5.58 5.27
N PRO A 12 16.56 -4.31 5.29
CA PRO A 12 17.20 -3.71 6.46
C PRO A 12 16.23 -3.25 7.56
N ALA A 13 14.93 -3.17 7.29
CA ALA A 13 13.94 -2.66 8.25
C ALA A 13 13.42 -3.77 9.17
N ALA A 14 13.44 -3.50 10.49
CA ALA A 14 12.87 -4.38 11.51
C ALA A 14 11.48 -3.88 11.95
N PHE A 15 10.56 -4.83 12.14
CA PHE A 15 9.18 -4.59 12.56
C PHE A 15 8.84 -5.43 13.78
N ARG A 16 8.05 -4.89 14.71
CA ARG A 16 7.71 -5.56 15.98
C ARG A 16 6.72 -6.72 15.84
N ASN A 17 5.88 -6.69 14.81
CA ASN A 17 4.96 -7.77 14.45
C ASN A 17 4.55 -7.64 12.96
N ARG A 18 3.67 -8.54 12.51
CA ARG A 18 3.28 -8.74 11.11
C ARG A 18 1.99 -8.00 10.71
N VAL A 19 1.48 -7.07 11.52
CA VAL A 19 0.19 -6.40 11.28
C VAL A 19 0.42 -4.92 10.99
N PHE A 20 0.01 -4.48 9.80
CA PHE A 20 0.18 -3.12 9.31
C PHE A 20 -1.16 -2.48 8.97
N LEU A 21 -1.23 -1.16 8.99
CA LEU A 21 -2.28 -0.42 8.30
C LEU A 21 -1.88 -0.17 6.86
N ALA A 22 -2.81 -0.42 5.93
CA ALA A 22 -2.60 -0.24 4.50
C ALA A 22 -2.63 1.24 4.09
N SER A 23 -1.86 1.58 3.07
CA SER A 23 -1.88 2.90 2.42
C SER A 23 -3.28 3.26 1.92
N GLY A 24 -3.64 4.52 2.09
CA GLY A 24 -4.93 5.08 1.71
C GLY A 24 -5.86 5.23 2.91
N PRO A 25 -6.55 4.18 3.38
CA PRO A 25 -7.42 4.24 4.55
C PRO A 25 -6.74 4.75 5.81
N ALA A 26 -5.48 4.40 6.03
CA ALA A 26 -4.73 4.84 7.21
C ALA A 26 -4.39 6.35 7.23
N GLY A 27 -4.62 7.08 6.14
CA GLY A 27 -4.19 8.48 6.07
C GLY A 27 -2.67 8.60 6.26
N TYR A 28 -2.25 9.55 7.07
CA TYR A 28 -0.84 9.67 7.52
C TYR A 28 -0.61 8.96 8.86
N GLY A 29 -1.60 8.19 9.35
CA GLY A 29 -1.58 7.45 10.60
C GLY A 29 -2.17 8.23 11.77
N THR A 30 -1.77 9.47 11.95
CA THR A 30 -2.19 10.33 13.09
C THR A 30 -3.71 10.59 13.15
N GLU A 31 -4.41 10.45 12.04
CA GLU A 31 -5.87 10.55 11.96
C GLU A 31 -6.59 9.47 12.81
N TYR A 32 -5.90 8.36 13.11
CA TYR A 32 -6.43 7.25 13.90
C TYR A 32 -5.85 7.16 15.32
N ALA A 33 -4.97 8.10 15.74
CA ALA A 33 -4.27 8.03 17.03
C ALA A 33 -5.20 7.93 18.25
N GLY A 34 -6.47 8.36 18.15
CA GLY A 34 -7.46 8.21 19.22
C GLY A 34 -8.30 6.92 19.13
N LEU A 35 -8.19 6.14 18.04
CA LEU A 35 -9.02 4.96 17.77
C LEU A 35 -8.20 3.67 17.69
N ILE A 36 -6.93 3.76 17.30
CA ILE A 36 -6.00 2.64 17.13
C ILE A 36 -4.71 2.98 17.88
N ASN A 37 -4.24 2.08 18.71
CA ASN A 37 -2.91 2.20 19.29
C ASN A 37 -1.85 1.82 18.25
N LEU A 38 -1.36 2.83 17.52
CA LEU A 38 -0.43 2.65 16.41
C LEU A 38 0.91 2.03 16.86
N GLU A 39 1.32 2.29 18.10
CA GLU A 39 2.54 1.74 18.67
C GLU A 39 2.49 0.21 18.76
N ARG A 40 1.30 -0.39 18.92
CA ARG A 40 1.14 -1.84 18.98
C ARG A 40 1.31 -2.54 17.64
N LEU A 41 1.19 -1.82 16.53
CA LEU A 41 1.22 -2.38 15.18
C LEU A 41 2.68 -2.61 14.70
N GLY A 42 2.84 -3.48 13.71
CA GLY A 42 4.08 -3.65 12.98
C GLY A 42 4.49 -2.38 12.24
N GLY A 43 3.52 -1.69 11.65
CA GLY A 43 3.75 -0.42 11.00
C GLY A 43 2.48 0.21 10.41
N VAL A 44 2.65 1.44 9.94
CA VAL A 44 1.62 2.20 9.21
C VAL A 44 2.17 2.53 7.82
N VAL A 45 1.54 2.00 6.78
CA VAL A 45 1.81 2.42 5.41
C VAL A 45 1.06 3.73 5.16
N THR A 46 1.82 4.81 5.00
CA THR A 46 1.24 6.16 4.89
C THR A 46 0.43 6.33 3.60
N LYS A 47 -0.42 7.33 3.59
CA LYS A 47 -0.99 7.85 2.35
C LYS A 47 0.10 8.08 1.31
N THR A 48 -0.09 7.62 0.08
CA THR A 48 0.88 7.79 -1.00
C THR A 48 1.21 9.26 -1.20
N ILE A 49 2.49 9.58 -1.18
CA ILE A 49 3.05 10.91 -1.39
C ILE A 49 3.55 11.02 -2.82
N THR A 50 3.29 12.17 -3.43
CA THR A 50 3.90 12.61 -4.69
C THR A 50 4.85 13.77 -4.42
N PHE A 51 5.76 14.07 -5.35
CA PHE A 51 6.70 15.17 -5.15
C PHE A 51 5.96 16.49 -4.93
N ARG A 52 5.00 16.81 -5.79
CA ARG A 52 4.12 17.97 -5.67
C ARG A 52 2.83 17.60 -4.94
N PRO A 53 2.19 18.53 -4.21
CA PRO A 53 0.88 18.29 -3.60
C PRO A 53 -0.20 18.05 -4.66
N ARG A 54 -1.20 17.24 -4.32
CA ARG A 54 -2.33 16.93 -5.21
C ARG A 54 -3.66 17.17 -4.49
N ALA A 55 -4.58 17.84 -5.17
CA ALA A 55 -5.93 18.09 -4.66
C ALA A 55 -6.85 16.86 -4.76
N GLY A 56 -6.44 15.83 -5.54
CA GLY A 56 -7.27 14.67 -5.83
C GLY A 56 -8.34 14.92 -6.89
N ASN A 57 -9.19 13.92 -7.12
CA ASN A 57 -10.27 14.02 -8.09
C ASN A 57 -11.41 14.89 -7.58
N PRO A 58 -12.07 15.68 -8.43
CA PRO A 58 -13.26 16.46 -8.06
C PRO A 58 -14.50 15.56 -7.93
N GLY A 59 -15.44 15.99 -7.11
CA GLY A 59 -16.73 15.34 -6.90
C GLY A 59 -16.67 14.19 -5.92
N ARG A 60 -17.49 13.17 -6.14
CA ARG A 60 -17.55 11.99 -5.27
C ARG A 60 -16.26 11.19 -5.38
N ARG A 61 -15.73 10.75 -4.24
CA ARG A 61 -14.46 10.02 -4.16
C ARG A 61 -14.57 8.62 -3.55
N LEU A 62 -15.68 8.36 -2.82
CA LEU A 62 -15.97 7.09 -2.18
C LEU A 62 -17.40 6.67 -2.48
N TRP A 63 -17.61 5.36 -2.65
CA TRP A 63 -18.92 4.76 -2.86
C TRP A 63 -18.95 3.37 -2.27
N GLU A 64 -19.91 3.12 -1.36
CA GLU A 64 -20.13 1.78 -0.80
C GLU A 64 -20.77 0.86 -1.84
N THR A 65 -20.34 -0.40 -1.83
CA THR A 65 -20.97 -1.51 -2.53
C THR A 65 -21.40 -2.56 -1.51
N GLU A 66 -22.18 -3.55 -1.90
CA GLU A 66 -22.66 -4.60 -0.97
C GLU A 66 -21.51 -5.30 -0.21
N ALA A 67 -20.36 -5.50 -0.83
CA ALA A 67 -19.26 -6.26 -0.26
C ALA A 67 -17.91 -5.50 -0.25
N GLY A 68 -17.93 -4.17 -0.38
CA GLY A 68 -16.69 -3.40 -0.41
C GLY A 68 -16.87 -1.91 -0.61
N LEU A 69 -15.82 -1.28 -1.10
CA LEU A 69 -15.75 0.16 -1.29
C LEU A 69 -15.08 0.46 -2.63
N LEU A 70 -15.72 1.27 -3.45
CA LEU A 70 -15.10 1.89 -4.62
C LEU A 70 -14.50 3.25 -4.23
N ASN A 71 -13.29 3.52 -4.71
CA ASN A 71 -12.63 4.79 -4.48
C ASN A 71 -12.07 5.40 -5.76
N SER A 72 -12.18 6.71 -5.87
CA SER A 72 -11.62 7.54 -6.95
C SER A 72 -10.96 8.79 -6.34
N ILE A 73 -9.95 8.57 -5.49
CA ILE A 73 -9.31 9.64 -4.69
C ILE A 73 -8.44 10.56 -5.56
N GLY A 74 -7.74 10.02 -6.57
CA GLY A 74 -6.85 10.81 -7.43
C GLY A 74 -5.55 11.21 -6.76
N LEU A 75 -5.01 10.35 -5.88
CA LEU A 75 -3.74 10.57 -5.16
C LEU A 75 -3.69 11.89 -4.36
N GLU A 76 -4.82 12.35 -3.81
CA GLU A 76 -4.79 13.51 -2.90
C GLU A 76 -3.73 13.35 -1.83
N ASN A 77 -2.81 14.32 -1.74
CA ASN A 77 -1.74 14.32 -0.74
C ASN A 77 -1.11 15.70 -0.60
N VAL A 78 -0.38 15.91 0.50
CA VAL A 78 0.22 17.20 0.86
C VAL A 78 1.54 17.51 0.13
N GLY A 79 2.06 16.59 -0.68
CA GLY A 79 3.37 16.68 -1.34
C GLY A 79 4.55 16.37 -0.40
N ALA A 80 5.71 16.10 -1.00
CA ALA A 80 6.91 15.68 -0.29
C ALA A 80 7.36 16.70 0.77
N ALA A 81 7.43 17.99 0.43
CA ALA A 81 7.95 19.03 1.31
C ALA A 81 7.19 19.06 2.65
N ARG A 82 5.86 19.13 2.59
CA ARG A 82 5.03 19.19 3.78
C ARG A 82 4.96 17.85 4.51
N PHE A 83 4.98 16.73 3.78
CA PHE A 83 4.96 15.41 4.39
C PHE A 83 6.20 15.18 5.26
N PHE A 84 7.40 15.38 4.72
CA PHE A 84 8.64 15.13 5.46
C PHE A 84 8.87 16.16 6.58
N ALA A 85 8.39 17.40 6.45
CA ALA A 85 8.54 18.43 7.48
C ALA A 85 7.51 18.30 8.62
N GLU A 86 6.29 17.84 8.36
CA GLU A 86 5.20 17.91 9.36
C GLU A 86 4.55 16.56 9.66
N LYS A 87 4.29 15.71 8.63
CA LYS A 87 3.46 14.51 8.79
C LYS A 87 4.25 13.32 9.30
N LEU A 88 5.39 13.05 8.67
CA LEU A 88 6.25 11.93 9.06
C LEU A 88 6.78 12.08 10.51
N PRO A 89 7.30 13.24 10.95
CA PRO A 89 7.73 13.40 12.33
C PRO A 89 6.62 13.11 13.34
N ARG A 90 5.40 13.61 13.12
CA ARG A 90 4.25 13.34 13.99
C ARG A 90 3.89 11.87 14.07
N LEU A 91 3.98 11.14 12.94
CA LEU A 91 3.75 9.70 12.94
C LEU A 91 4.83 8.97 13.75
N VAL A 92 6.09 9.34 13.59
CA VAL A 92 7.21 8.75 14.33
C VAL A 92 7.09 9.06 15.82
N GLU A 93 6.76 10.30 16.21
CA GLU A 93 6.50 10.74 17.59
C GLU A 93 5.37 9.94 18.26
N SER A 94 4.40 9.44 17.49
CA SER A 94 3.34 8.56 18.02
C SER A 94 3.80 7.14 18.35
N GLY A 95 5.08 6.82 18.20
CA GLY A 95 5.65 5.47 18.40
C GLY A 95 5.38 4.48 17.27
N ALA A 96 4.67 4.90 16.22
CA ALA A 96 4.40 4.05 15.08
C ALA A 96 5.63 3.87 14.18
N ARG A 97 5.81 2.67 13.63
CA ARG A 97 6.79 2.43 12.58
C ARG A 97 6.20 2.89 11.24
N ALA A 98 6.82 3.86 10.62
CA ALA A 98 6.38 4.38 9.33
C ALA A 98 6.91 3.51 8.17
N VAL A 99 6.01 3.16 7.23
CA VAL A 99 6.34 2.70 5.88
C VAL A 99 5.85 3.78 4.92
N VAL A 100 6.76 4.53 4.32
CA VAL A 100 6.39 5.70 3.52
C VAL A 100 5.95 5.25 2.12
N SER A 101 4.68 5.47 1.78
CA SER A 101 4.17 5.15 0.44
C SER A 101 4.52 6.26 -0.55
N LEU A 102 5.28 5.92 -1.60
CA LEU A 102 5.76 6.82 -2.63
C LEU A 102 5.11 6.50 -3.98
N GLY A 103 4.68 7.53 -4.72
CA GLY A 103 4.11 7.38 -6.06
C GLY A 103 4.39 8.58 -6.93
N ALA A 104 4.50 8.37 -8.24
CA ALA A 104 4.68 9.43 -9.23
C ALA A 104 4.02 9.06 -10.55
N GLU A 105 3.73 10.06 -11.37
CA GLU A 105 3.16 9.89 -12.71
C GLU A 105 4.21 10.05 -13.81
N ASP A 106 5.30 10.77 -13.51
CA ASP A 106 6.44 10.96 -14.42
C ASP A 106 7.77 10.63 -13.72
N TRP A 107 8.79 10.48 -14.52
CA TRP A 107 10.12 10.04 -14.08
C TRP A 107 10.88 11.10 -13.27
N ASP A 108 10.75 12.38 -13.63
CA ASP A 108 11.52 13.46 -12.98
C ASP A 108 10.93 13.78 -11.60
N ASP A 109 9.60 13.83 -11.47
CA ASP A 109 8.91 13.93 -10.18
C ASP A 109 9.25 12.72 -9.29
N TYR A 110 9.35 11.50 -9.87
CA TYR A 110 9.74 10.32 -9.11
C TYR A 110 11.15 10.42 -8.53
N ARG A 111 12.13 10.82 -9.33
CA ARG A 111 13.52 11.03 -8.87
C ARG A 111 13.59 12.09 -7.79
N SER A 112 12.92 13.23 -7.99
CA SER A 112 12.86 14.31 -7.00
C SER A 112 12.23 13.86 -5.67
N LEU A 113 11.23 12.97 -5.74
CA LEU A 113 10.59 12.39 -4.57
C LEU A 113 11.54 11.43 -3.83
N LEU A 114 12.30 10.60 -4.55
CA LEU A 114 13.31 9.72 -3.96
C LEU A 114 14.43 10.52 -3.27
N ASP A 115 14.90 11.61 -3.91
CA ASP A 115 15.88 12.50 -3.32
C ASP A 115 15.36 13.17 -2.04
N ALA A 116 14.08 13.54 -2.00
CA ALA A 116 13.47 14.08 -0.79
C ALA A 116 13.38 13.02 0.33
N ALA A 117 13.02 11.78 -0.01
CA ALA A 117 12.97 10.67 0.94
C ALA A 117 14.37 10.31 1.49
N ALA A 118 15.40 10.32 0.63
CA ALA A 118 16.79 10.01 1.02
C ALA A 118 17.38 11.00 2.04
N ARG A 119 16.89 12.25 2.06
CA ARG A 119 17.31 13.26 3.04
C ARG A 119 16.63 13.11 4.41
N SER A 120 15.56 12.33 4.52
CA SER A 120 14.88 12.12 5.80
C SER A 120 15.49 10.93 6.56
N PRO A 121 15.93 11.12 7.82
CA PRO A 121 16.49 10.02 8.61
C PRO A 121 15.44 8.98 9.03
N ASP A 122 14.15 9.34 8.98
CA ASP A 122 13.05 8.51 9.47
C ASP A 122 12.46 7.59 8.38
N VAL A 123 13.09 7.51 7.20
CA VAL A 123 12.63 6.67 6.09
C VAL A 123 13.40 5.35 6.08
N ASP A 124 13.02 4.43 6.97
CA ASP A 124 13.61 3.08 7.04
C ASP A 124 12.92 2.06 6.10
N ALA A 125 11.69 2.34 5.69
CA ALA A 125 10.95 1.51 4.76
C ALA A 125 10.08 2.35 3.84
N VAL A 126 10.02 1.97 2.55
CA VAL A 126 9.14 2.58 1.57
C VAL A 126 8.31 1.54 0.85
N GLU A 127 7.05 1.87 0.59
CA GLU A 127 6.17 1.13 -0.31
C GLU A 127 6.01 1.92 -1.61
N LEU A 128 6.45 1.36 -2.72
CA LEU A 128 6.33 1.99 -4.03
C LEU A 128 4.93 1.71 -4.59
N ASN A 129 4.09 2.74 -4.68
CA ASN A 129 2.79 2.66 -5.33
C ASN A 129 2.96 2.79 -6.84
N LEU A 130 3.11 1.65 -7.52
CA LEU A 130 3.33 1.56 -8.97
C LEU A 130 2.04 1.64 -9.80
N SER A 131 0.87 1.77 -9.16
CA SER A 131 -0.43 1.82 -9.85
C SER A 131 -0.78 3.19 -10.43
N CYS A 132 0.12 4.17 -10.36
CA CYS A 132 -0.07 5.48 -10.98
C CYS A 132 -0.02 5.38 -12.51
N PRO A 133 -0.89 6.13 -13.23
CA PRO A 133 -0.78 6.23 -14.68
C PRO A 133 0.52 6.92 -15.07
N ASN A 134 1.23 6.37 -16.05
CA ASN A 134 2.44 6.99 -16.62
C ASN A 134 2.03 8.00 -17.71
N VAL A 135 2.26 9.28 -17.45
CA VAL A 135 1.93 10.37 -18.37
C VAL A 135 2.77 10.28 -19.65
N ASP A 136 4.04 9.88 -19.54
CA ASP A 136 4.97 9.76 -20.68
C ASP A 136 4.59 8.63 -21.65
N ARG A 137 3.76 7.67 -21.22
CA ARG A 137 3.28 6.54 -22.02
C ARG A 137 1.75 6.52 -22.20
N GLY A 138 1.12 7.70 -22.30
CA GLY A 138 -0.31 7.81 -22.60
C GLY A 138 -1.25 7.31 -21.49
N GLY A 139 -0.82 7.36 -20.24
CA GLY A 139 -1.65 7.01 -19.07
C GLY A 139 -1.70 5.51 -18.75
N MET A 140 -0.88 4.67 -19.33
CA MET A 140 -0.71 3.28 -18.88
C MET A 140 -0.18 3.24 -17.44
N SER A 141 -0.72 2.34 -16.62
CA SER A 141 -0.20 2.15 -15.25
C SER A 141 1.25 1.65 -15.31
N ILE A 142 2.15 2.32 -14.59
CA ILE A 142 3.54 1.89 -14.39
C ILE A 142 3.58 0.42 -13.95
N GLY A 143 2.68 0.06 -13.04
CA GLY A 143 2.62 -1.27 -12.46
C GLY A 143 2.09 -2.38 -13.39
N SER A 144 1.64 -2.08 -14.61
CA SER A 144 1.23 -3.09 -15.59
C SER A 144 2.33 -3.48 -16.59
N ASP A 145 3.45 -2.75 -16.61
CA ASP A 145 4.61 -3.01 -17.47
C ASP A 145 5.79 -3.51 -16.61
N PRO A 146 6.21 -4.78 -16.75
CA PRO A 146 7.31 -5.35 -15.95
C PRO A 146 8.61 -4.55 -16.09
N SER A 147 8.91 -4.00 -17.27
CA SER A 147 10.14 -3.23 -17.48
C SER A 147 10.14 -1.90 -16.71
N LEU A 148 8.96 -1.27 -16.57
CA LEU A 148 8.79 -0.09 -15.74
C LEU A 148 8.85 -0.44 -14.26
N VAL A 149 8.21 -1.53 -13.83
CA VAL A 149 8.30 -2.01 -12.44
C VAL A 149 9.76 -2.18 -12.04
N GLU A 150 10.53 -2.94 -12.83
CA GLU A 150 11.97 -3.14 -12.57
C GLU A 150 12.73 -1.81 -12.49
N ARG A 151 12.55 -0.91 -13.47
CA ARG A 151 13.23 0.38 -13.55
C ARG A 151 12.94 1.26 -12.34
N TYR A 152 11.66 1.38 -11.93
CA TYR A 152 11.25 2.22 -10.80
C TYR A 152 11.77 1.65 -9.48
N VAL A 153 11.70 0.32 -9.30
CA VAL A 153 12.23 -0.35 -8.12
C VAL A 153 13.75 -0.18 -8.02
N ARG A 154 14.48 -0.39 -9.12
CA ARG A 154 15.94 -0.23 -9.18
C ARG A 154 16.36 1.19 -8.78
N SER A 155 15.69 2.20 -9.32
CA SER A 155 15.97 3.59 -8.96
C SER A 155 15.74 3.89 -7.48
N ALA A 156 14.65 3.34 -6.90
CA ALA A 156 14.41 3.48 -5.46
C ALA A 156 15.48 2.75 -4.64
N ARG A 157 15.89 1.56 -5.07
CA ARG A 157 16.93 0.77 -4.39
C ARG A 157 18.28 1.48 -4.35
N GLU A 158 18.64 2.16 -5.47
CA GLU A 158 19.86 2.95 -5.59
C GLU A 158 19.81 4.23 -4.75
N ALA A 159 18.68 4.94 -4.78
CA ALA A 159 18.51 6.20 -4.05
C ALA A 159 18.36 6.01 -2.53
N LEU A 160 17.80 4.86 -2.08
CA LEU A 160 17.47 4.56 -0.69
C LEU A 160 18.17 3.28 -0.20
N PRO A 161 19.51 3.21 -0.22
CA PRO A 161 20.25 1.95 0.06
C PRO A 161 20.06 1.42 1.49
N ARG A 162 19.64 2.29 2.43
CA ARG A 162 19.41 1.94 3.83
C ARG A 162 17.96 1.57 4.14
N SER A 163 17.03 1.81 3.21
CA SER A 163 15.61 1.57 3.43
C SER A 163 15.16 0.22 2.85
N ALA A 164 14.16 -0.39 3.48
CA ALA A 164 13.43 -1.50 2.88
C ALA A 164 12.62 -0.98 1.68
N ILE A 165 12.74 -1.65 0.54
CA ILE A 165 11.98 -1.33 -0.67
C ILE A 165 10.91 -2.40 -0.87
N ILE A 166 9.64 -2.00 -0.81
CA ILE A 166 8.47 -2.85 -0.99
C ILE A 166 7.72 -2.40 -2.25
N ALA A 167 7.45 -3.30 -3.18
CA ALA A 167 6.72 -2.99 -4.41
C ALA A 167 5.23 -3.31 -4.25
N LYS A 168 4.34 -2.30 -4.29
CA LYS A 168 2.88 -2.49 -4.25
C LYS A 168 2.36 -2.85 -5.64
N LEU A 169 1.97 -4.11 -5.82
CA LEU A 169 1.59 -4.67 -7.12
C LEU A 169 0.10 -4.50 -7.41
N THR A 170 -0.22 -4.20 -8.68
CA THR A 170 -1.59 -4.18 -9.18
C THR A 170 -2.09 -5.58 -9.50
N PRO A 171 -3.35 -5.92 -9.15
CA PRO A 171 -3.96 -7.17 -9.56
C PRO A 171 -4.53 -7.12 -10.99
N ASN A 172 -4.52 -5.96 -11.64
CA ASN A 172 -5.19 -5.73 -12.93
C ASN A 172 -4.29 -6.16 -14.10
N VAL A 173 -3.74 -7.36 -14.01
CA VAL A 173 -2.87 -8.01 -15.00
C VAL A 173 -3.20 -9.48 -15.12
N ALA A 174 -2.80 -10.12 -16.21
CA ALA A 174 -3.04 -11.55 -16.44
C ALA A 174 -2.24 -12.42 -15.45
N ASP A 175 -1.01 -12.03 -15.14
CA ASP A 175 -0.13 -12.77 -14.23
C ASP A 175 0.68 -11.82 -13.34
N ILE A 176 0.29 -11.75 -12.06
CA ILE A 176 0.96 -10.90 -11.07
C ILE A 176 2.40 -11.39 -10.72
N THR A 177 2.70 -12.67 -10.95
CA THR A 177 4.04 -13.22 -10.64
C THR A 177 5.13 -12.64 -11.56
N VAL A 178 4.76 -12.23 -12.77
CA VAL A 178 5.66 -11.52 -13.69
C VAL A 178 6.09 -10.17 -13.11
N LEU A 179 5.14 -9.45 -12.47
CA LEU A 179 5.44 -8.18 -11.80
C LEU A 179 6.28 -8.39 -10.53
N ALA A 180 6.01 -9.46 -9.78
CA ALA A 180 6.83 -9.82 -8.61
C ALA A 180 8.27 -10.14 -9.03
N ARG A 181 8.47 -10.84 -10.14
CA ARG A 181 9.80 -11.10 -10.71
C ARG A 181 10.50 -9.80 -11.11
N ALA A 182 9.84 -8.92 -11.85
CA ALA A 182 10.38 -7.63 -12.25
C ALA A 182 10.75 -6.75 -11.02
N ALA A 183 9.94 -6.78 -9.97
CA ALA A 183 10.28 -6.09 -8.72
C ALA A 183 11.52 -6.70 -8.04
N ALA A 184 11.67 -8.02 -8.03
CA ALA A 184 12.86 -8.72 -7.53
C ALA A 184 14.12 -8.34 -8.33
N ASP A 185 14.03 -8.35 -9.66
CA ASP A 185 15.11 -8.00 -10.58
C ASP A 185 15.52 -6.52 -10.43
N GLY A 186 14.59 -5.65 -10.02
CA GLY A 186 14.83 -4.28 -9.60
C GLY A 186 15.46 -4.13 -8.21
N GLY A 187 15.50 -5.20 -7.40
CA GLY A 187 16.09 -5.21 -6.06
C GLY A 187 15.13 -4.88 -4.93
N ALA A 188 13.81 -5.09 -5.11
CA ALA A 188 12.85 -5.02 -4.02
C ALA A 188 13.14 -6.07 -2.94
N HIS A 189 12.86 -5.73 -1.69
CA HIS A 189 13.01 -6.65 -0.55
C HIS A 189 11.73 -7.45 -0.28
N ALA A 190 10.58 -6.92 -0.71
CA ALA A 190 9.28 -7.58 -0.64
C ALA A 190 8.32 -7.01 -1.70
N ALA A 191 7.23 -7.72 -1.94
CA ALA A 191 6.09 -7.20 -2.69
C ALA A 191 4.87 -7.09 -1.77
N THR A 192 4.05 -6.04 -1.92
CA THR A 192 2.69 -6.02 -1.37
C THR A 192 1.69 -6.45 -2.44
N ALA A 193 0.90 -7.47 -2.15
CA ALA A 193 -0.17 -7.95 -3.00
C ALA A 193 -1.48 -7.96 -2.21
N ILE A 194 -2.47 -7.19 -2.65
CA ILE A 194 -2.64 -6.47 -3.91
C ILE A 194 -3.05 -5.00 -3.67
N ASN A 195 -2.87 -4.14 -4.71
CA ASN A 195 -3.59 -2.89 -4.78
C ASN A 195 -5.07 -3.16 -5.17
N THR A 196 -5.89 -2.13 -5.37
CA THR A 196 -7.31 -2.27 -5.68
C THR A 196 -7.56 -2.88 -7.07
N LEU A 197 -8.64 -3.66 -7.18
CA LEU A 197 -9.18 -4.07 -8.49
C LEU A 197 -9.87 -2.87 -9.16
N VAL A 198 -9.85 -2.84 -10.48
CA VAL A 198 -10.63 -1.86 -11.24
C VAL A 198 -12.09 -2.30 -11.28
N GLY A 199 -12.98 -1.40 -10.87
CA GLY A 199 -14.43 -1.59 -10.91
C GLY A 199 -15.15 -0.31 -11.30
N MET A 200 -16.47 -0.37 -11.39
CA MET A 200 -17.37 0.77 -11.55
C MET A 200 -18.73 0.47 -10.93
N ASP A 201 -19.51 1.51 -10.73
CA ASP A 201 -20.93 1.39 -10.37
C ASP A 201 -21.75 2.51 -11.01
N LEU A 202 -23.06 2.30 -11.09
CA LEU A 202 -24.02 3.24 -11.65
C LEU A 202 -24.91 3.81 -10.55
N ALA A 203 -25.20 5.10 -10.61
CA ALA A 203 -26.05 5.76 -9.62
C ALA A 203 -27.54 5.52 -9.91
N GLY A 204 -28.34 5.36 -8.85
CA GLY A 204 -29.80 5.27 -8.92
C GLY A 204 -30.26 4.15 -9.86
N ASP A 205 -31.13 4.46 -10.81
CA ASP A 205 -31.70 3.51 -11.77
C ASP A 205 -30.71 3.09 -12.89
N GLY A 206 -29.44 3.34 -12.72
CA GLY A 206 -28.40 2.83 -13.64
C GLY A 206 -28.10 3.74 -14.83
N ALA A 207 -28.45 5.02 -14.76
CA ALA A 207 -28.26 5.94 -15.89
C ALA A 207 -26.86 6.51 -16.02
N GLU A 208 -26.16 6.76 -14.89
CA GLU A 208 -24.88 7.46 -14.89
C GLU A 208 -23.84 6.80 -13.97
N PRO A 209 -22.53 6.84 -14.33
CA PRO A 209 -21.46 6.40 -13.46
C PRO A 209 -21.41 7.21 -12.16
N VAL A 210 -21.18 6.52 -11.01
CA VAL A 210 -21.07 7.18 -9.70
C VAL A 210 -19.86 8.11 -9.58
N PHE A 211 -18.85 7.92 -10.40
CA PHE A 211 -17.63 8.75 -10.45
C PHE A 211 -17.44 9.41 -11.81
N ARG A 212 -16.94 10.64 -11.81
CA ARG A 212 -16.60 11.34 -13.07
C ARG A 212 -15.58 10.59 -13.93
N ARG A 213 -14.69 9.80 -13.32
CA ARG A 213 -13.69 8.97 -14.01
C ARG A 213 -14.21 7.58 -14.39
N VAL A 214 -15.51 7.32 -14.28
CA VAL A 214 -16.18 6.05 -14.58
C VAL A 214 -15.58 4.89 -13.77
N ARG A 215 -14.29 4.60 -13.96
CA ARG A 215 -13.56 3.53 -13.28
C ARG A 215 -12.98 4.00 -11.95
N ALA A 216 -13.02 3.10 -10.96
CA ALA A 216 -12.57 3.31 -9.60
C ALA A 216 -11.86 2.07 -9.05
N GLY A 217 -11.14 2.23 -7.95
CA GLY A 217 -10.52 1.10 -7.27
C GLY A 217 -11.50 0.41 -6.32
N LEU A 218 -11.78 -0.88 -6.52
CA LEU A 218 -12.56 -1.72 -5.62
C LEU A 218 -11.67 -2.31 -4.53
N SER A 219 -12.10 -2.20 -3.28
CA SER A 219 -11.47 -2.74 -2.08
C SER A 219 -12.49 -3.37 -1.12
N GLY A 220 -12.03 -3.93 -0.01
CA GLY A 220 -12.89 -4.58 0.97
C GLY A 220 -13.10 -6.06 0.71
N PRO A 221 -14.05 -6.73 1.42
CA PRO A 221 -14.22 -8.19 1.37
C PRO A 221 -14.41 -8.78 -0.03
N ALA A 222 -14.98 -8.03 -0.96
CA ALA A 222 -15.18 -8.47 -2.35
C ALA A 222 -13.89 -8.92 -3.05
N ILE A 223 -12.74 -8.33 -2.72
CA ILE A 223 -11.47 -8.65 -3.38
C ILE A 223 -10.64 -9.72 -2.65
N PHE A 224 -11.10 -10.20 -1.50
CA PHE A 224 -10.35 -11.16 -0.68
C PHE A 224 -9.90 -12.42 -1.44
N PRO A 225 -10.75 -13.12 -2.22
CA PRO A 225 -10.33 -14.32 -2.94
C PRO A 225 -9.26 -14.05 -3.99
N VAL A 226 -9.33 -12.90 -4.67
CA VAL A 226 -8.35 -12.48 -5.68
C VAL A 226 -7.01 -12.14 -5.02
N ALA A 227 -7.04 -11.43 -3.89
CA ALA A 227 -5.85 -11.12 -3.12
C ALA A 227 -5.18 -12.38 -2.57
N LEU A 228 -5.97 -13.34 -2.09
CA LEU A 228 -5.46 -14.62 -1.56
C LEU A 228 -4.77 -15.46 -2.64
N ASP A 229 -5.35 -15.55 -3.84
CA ASP A 229 -4.73 -16.22 -5.00
C ASP A 229 -3.40 -15.55 -5.38
N ALA A 230 -3.41 -14.21 -5.50
CA ALA A 230 -2.21 -13.45 -5.84
C ALA A 230 -1.07 -13.69 -4.83
N VAL A 231 -1.37 -13.62 -3.53
CA VAL A 231 -0.40 -13.87 -2.46
C VAL A 231 0.12 -15.31 -2.52
N TRP A 232 -0.76 -16.30 -2.69
CA TRP A 232 -0.40 -17.70 -2.83
C TRP A 232 0.57 -17.91 -4.01
N ARG A 233 0.26 -17.37 -5.17
CA ARG A 233 1.09 -17.52 -6.39
C ARG A 233 2.46 -16.89 -6.22
N ILE A 234 2.55 -15.67 -5.66
CA ILE A 234 3.82 -15.00 -5.40
C ILE A 234 4.64 -15.78 -4.36
N ALA A 235 4.03 -16.18 -3.23
CA ALA A 235 4.71 -16.96 -2.20
C ALA A 235 5.23 -18.30 -2.74
N LYS A 236 4.42 -19.02 -3.55
CA LYS A 236 4.83 -20.29 -4.17
C LYS A 236 5.93 -20.14 -5.21
N SER A 237 6.02 -19.00 -5.88
CA SER A 237 7.11 -18.73 -6.83
C SER A 237 8.47 -18.59 -6.13
N GLY A 238 8.49 -18.29 -4.82
CA GLY A 238 9.71 -18.04 -4.05
C GLY A 238 10.51 -16.81 -4.50
N THR A 239 9.90 -15.95 -5.32
CA THR A 239 10.58 -14.80 -5.95
C THR A 239 10.88 -13.69 -4.94
N LEU A 240 9.87 -13.34 -4.11
CA LEU A 240 9.96 -12.30 -3.08
C LEU A 240 9.11 -12.68 -1.86
N PRO A 241 9.50 -12.25 -0.64
CA PRO A 241 8.57 -12.17 0.48
C PRO A 241 7.34 -11.34 0.08
N VAL A 242 6.14 -11.79 0.46
CA VAL A 242 4.90 -11.08 0.10
C VAL A 242 4.17 -10.60 1.34
N VAL A 243 3.86 -9.30 1.37
CA VAL A 243 2.95 -8.66 2.33
C VAL A 243 1.55 -8.73 1.74
N ALA A 244 0.60 -9.28 2.47
CA ALA A 244 -0.76 -9.46 1.99
C ALA A 244 -1.62 -8.21 2.25
N SER A 245 -2.32 -7.75 1.23
CA SER A 245 -3.27 -6.64 1.30
C SER A 245 -4.48 -6.94 0.44
N GLY A 246 -5.70 -6.73 0.97
CA GLY A 246 -6.93 -6.88 0.20
C GLY A 246 -7.98 -7.77 0.88
N GLY A 247 -9.06 -7.14 1.32
CA GLY A 247 -10.25 -7.81 1.84
C GLY A 247 -10.13 -8.41 3.24
N ILE A 248 -9.07 -8.13 4.00
CA ILE A 248 -8.93 -8.58 5.38
C ILE A 248 -9.96 -7.86 6.26
N ALA A 249 -10.92 -8.59 6.77
CA ALA A 249 -12.01 -8.10 7.60
C ALA A 249 -12.16 -8.87 8.94
N SER A 250 -11.30 -9.85 9.19
CA SER A 250 -11.30 -10.66 10.41
C SER A 250 -9.92 -11.23 10.74
N VAL A 251 -9.72 -11.69 11.97
CA VAL A 251 -8.55 -12.49 12.39
C VAL A 251 -8.39 -13.74 11.51
N ARG A 252 -9.51 -14.38 11.14
CA ARG A 252 -9.50 -15.56 10.27
C ARG A 252 -8.90 -15.25 8.90
N ASP A 253 -9.22 -14.09 8.35
CA ASP A 253 -8.70 -13.69 7.03
C ASP A 253 -7.19 -13.43 7.09
N ALA A 254 -6.70 -12.74 8.13
CA ALA A 254 -5.27 -12.55 8.35
C ALA A 254 -4.52 -13.90 8.46
N ARG A 255 -5.07 -14.86 9.24
CA ARG A 255 -4.48 -16.21 9.34
C ARG A 255 -4.44 -16.96 8.02
N LYS A 256 -5.47 -16.80 7.16
CA LYS A 256 -5.46 -17.42 5.82
C LYS A 256 -4.33 -16.88 4.94
N PHE A 257 -4.07 -15.56 4.97
CA PHE A 257 -2.97 -14.98 4.22
C PHE A 257 -1.61 -15.46 4.72
N LEU A 258 -1.41 -15.53 6.04
CA LEU A 258 -0.16 -16.07 6.61
C LEU A 258 0.02 -17.56 6.24
N ALA A 259 -1.05 -18.35 6.28
CA ALA A 259 -1.03 -19.75 5.83
C ALA A 259 -0.76 -19.89 4.33
N ALA A 260 -1.16 -18.90 3.52
CA ALA A 260 -0.84 -18.83 2.09
C ALA A 260 0.61 -18.44 1.81
N GLY A 261 1.40 -18.10 2.83
CA GLY A 261 2.82 -17.76 2.73
C GLY A 261 3.13 -16.27 2.81
N ALA A 262 2.16 -15.42 3.17
CA ALA A 262 2.44 -14.02 3.45
C ALA A 262 3.35 -13.87 4.68
N VAL A 263 4.31 -12.95 4.62
CA VAL A 263 5.18 -12.61 5.76
C VAL A 263 4.53 -11.61 6.72
N ALA A 264 3.58 -10.82 6.22
CA ALA A 264 2.82 -9.82 6.98
C ALA A 264 1.47 -9.55 6.30
N VAL A 265 0.59 -8.80 6.99
CA VAL A 265 -0.74 -8.41 6.50
C VAL A 265 -0.94 -6.91 6.65
N GLU A 266 -1.59 -6.28 5.66
CA GLU A 266 -2.02 -4.88 5.68
C GLU A 266 -3.54 -4.78 5.74
N ILE A 267 -4.07 -4.13 6.77
CA ILE A 267 -5.49 -3.89 6.96
C ILE A 267 -5.85 -2.51 6.39
N GLY A 268 -6.71 -2.49 5.36
CA GLY A 268 -7.17 -1.27 4.71
C GLY A 268 -8.63 -0.94 5.05
N THR A 269 -9.53 -1.15 4.10
CA THR A 269 -10.94 -0.73 4.14
C THR A 269 -11.68 -1.10 5.43
N ALA A 270 -11.32 -2.22 6.06
CA ALA A 270 -11.97 -2.70 7.27
C ALA A 270 -11.89 -1.72 8.45
N ILE A 271 -10.84 -0.87 8.55
CA ILE A 271 -10.69 0.09 9.65
C ILE A 271 -11.77 1.18 9.65
N PHE A 272 -12.43 1.44 8.52
CA PHE A 272 -13.55 2.37 8.47
C PHE A 272 -14.77 1.90 9.26
N ARG A 273 -14.99 0.57 9.35
CA ARG A 273 -16.09 -0.03 10.09
C ARG A 273 -15.66 -0.48 11.49
N ASP A 274 -14.42 -0.90 11.64
CA ASP A 274 -13.88 -1.54 12.83
C ASP A 274 -12.42 -1.16 13.06
N PRO A 275 -12.19 0.04 13.62
CA PRO A 275 -10.84 0.52 13.94
C PRO A 275 -10.07 -0.39 14.89
N GLY A 276 -10.75 -1.16 15.76
CA GLY A 276 -10.11 -2.10 16.70
C GLY A 276 -9.64 -3.41 16.06
N LEU A 277 -9.99 -3.69 14.80
CA LEU A 277 -9.62 -4.95 14.13
C LEU A 277 -8.11 -5.18 14.08
N PRO A 278 -7.24 -4.20 13.72
CA PRO A 278 -5.81 -4.40 13.66
C PRO A 278 -5.21 -4.88 14.98
N GLU A 279 -5.62 -4.28 16.10
CA GLU A 279 -5.13 -4.70 17.43
C GLU A 279 -5.60 -6.10 17.80
N ARG A 280 -6.84 -6.46 17.50
CA ARG A 280 -7.33 -7.84 17.72
C ARG A 280 -6.59 -8.87 16.87
N ILE A 281 -6.14 -8.50 15.66
CA ILE A 281 -5.30 -9.38 14.85
C ILE A 281 -3.92 -9.53 15.50
N VAL A 282 -3.31 -8.44 16.02
CA VAL A 282 -2.05 -8.51 16.77
C VAL A 282 -2.16 -9.43 17.98
N ASP A 283 -3.28 -9.35 18.74
CA ASP A 283 -3.48 -10.19 19.93
C ASP A 283 -3.70 -11.67 19.61
N ALA A 284 -4.10 -11.98 18.38
CA ALA A 284 -4.49 -13.32 17.94
C ALA A 284 -3.41 -14.07 17.14
N LEU A 285 -2.36 -13.38 16.70
CA LEU A 285 -1.24 -13.95 15.94
C LEU A 285 -0.06 -14.25 16.83
#